data_75f52fc79a4583faaafabefbba54e7ea
#
_entry.id   75f52fc79a4583faaafabefbba54e7ea
#
_cell.length_a   1.000
_cell.length_b   1.000
_cell.length_c   1.000
_cell.angle_alpha   90.00
_cell.angle_beta   90.00
_cell.angle_gamma   90.00
#
_symmetry.space_group_name_H-M   'P 1'
#
loop_
_entity.id
_entity.type
_entity.pdbx_description
1 polymer ?
#
loop_
_entity_poly.entity_id
_entity_poly.type
_entity_poly.pdbx_seq_one_letter_code
_entity_poly.pdbx_strand_id
1 'polypeptide(L)'
;MTPAGPQIYQAARQNKPWGHELIFAAVEGRYVGKIIHVVAGHSLSLQYHLAKEETISVLSGAARVEYGPAAGELASQHFGPGDTIHLPPGVLHRITAITDVTFAEASTAEQGWREDVVRLEDKYGRTGTSAP
;
A
#
# COMPACT_ATOMS: atom_id res chain seq x y z
N MET A 1 30.34 22.64 3.19
CA MET A 1 29.64 21.59 2.45
C MET A 1 28.46 22.18 1.71
N THR A 2 28.32 21.88 0.44
CA THR A 2 27.17 22.32 -0.36
C THR A 2 26.07 21.27 -0.29
N PRO A 3 24.84 21.61 0.07
CA PRO A 3 23.75 20.65 0.04
C PRO A 3 23.49 20.17 -1.39
N ALA A 4 22.97 18.96 -1.52
CA ALA A 4 22.52 18.44 -2.80
C ALA A 4 21.39 19.34 -3.34
N GLY A 5 21.37 19.58 -4.65
CA GLY A 5 20.30 20.33 -5.30
C GLY A 5 19.00 19.53 -5.36
N PRO A 6 17.88 20.21 -5.69
CA PRO A 6 16.61 19.52 -5.85
C PRO A 6 16.65 18.58 -7.06
N GLN A 7 15.86 17.54 -7.00
CA GLN A 7 15.64 16.60 -8.10
C GLN A 7 14.23 16.79 -8.63
N ILE A 8 14.11 16.81 -9.96
CA ILE A 8 12.82 16.98 -10.64
C ILE A 8 12.62 15.74 -11.52
N TYR A 9 11.50 15.04 -11.33
CA TYR A 9 11.24 13.80 -12.04
C TYR A 9 9.74 13.55 -12.13
N GLN A 10 9.36 12.60 -12.99
CA GLN A 10 8.01 12.08 -13.06
C GLN A 10 7.86 10.93 -12.08
N ALA A 11 6.71 10.83 -11.40
CA ALA A 11 6.39 9.68 -10.57
C ALA A 11 6.44 8.39 -11.41
N ALA A 12 7.06 7.36 -10.86
CA ALA A 12 7.14 6.07 -11.54
C ALA A 12 5.81 5.34 -11.44
N ARG A 13 5.26 4.90 -12.58
CA ARG A 13 4.01 4.13 -12.61
C ARG A 13 4.31 2.64 -12.62
N GLN A 14 3.60 1.89 -11.76
CA GLN A 14 3.62 0.43 -11.76
C GLN A 14 2.20 -0.08 -11.89
N ASN A 15 1.91 -0.81 -12.98
CA ASN A 15 0.61 -1.44 -13.17
C ASN A 15 0.47 -2.66 -12.27
N LYS A 16 -0.74 -2.84 -11.75
CA LYS A 16 -1.10 -3.94 -10.86
C LYS A 16 -2.35 -4.63 -11.40
N PRO A 17 -2.63 -5.89 -11.01
CA PRO A 17 -3.85 -6.57 -11.45
C PRO A 17 -5.14 -5.82 -11.08
N TRP A 18 -5.10 -5.04 -10.01
CA TRP A 18 -6.24 -4.32 -9.45
C TRP A 18 -6.30 -2.83 -9.83
N GLY A 19 -5.31 -2.33 -10.54
CA GLY A 19 -5.21 -0.91 -10.90
C GLY A 19 -3.77 -0.49 -11.12
N HIS A 20 -3.30 0.53 -10.42
CA HIS A 20 -1.91 0.96 -10.53
C HIS A 20 -1.46 1.73 -9.30
N GLU A 21 -0.15 1.90 -9.19
CA GLU A 21 0.44 2.81 -8.20
C GLU A 21 1.42 3.77 -8.88
N LEU A 22 1.48 4.99 -8.34
CA LEU A 22 2.45 6.00 -8.71
C LEU A 22 3.39 6.17 -7.52
N ILE A 23 4.67 5.85 -7.72
CA ILE A 23 5.70 6.05 -6.71
C ILE A 23 6.27 7.45 -6.94
N PHE A 24 5.84 8.42 -6.13
CA PHE A 24 6.29 9.80 -6.29
C PHE A 24 7.49 10.14 -5.41
N ALA A 25 7.79 9.31 -4.41
CA ALA A 25 8.93 9.50 -3.54
C ALA A 25 9.53 8.13 -3.18
N ALA A 26 10.83 8.00 -3.34
CA ALA A 26 11.59 6.82 -2.91
C ALA A 26 12.99 7.27 -2.51
N VAL A 27 13.16 7.56 -1.23
CA VAL A 27 14.45 7.94 -0.65
C VAL A 27 14.94 6.74 0.16
N GLU A 28 15.88 6.00 -0.44
CA GLU A 28 16.38 4.75 0.12
C GLU A 28 16.87 4.92 1.56
N GLY A 29 16.43 4.01 2.42
CA GLY A 29 16.74 4.02 3.85
C GLY A 29 15.92 5.02 4.65
N ARG A 30 15.01 5.78 4.03
CA ARG A 30 14.26 6.86 4.71
C ARG A 30 12.75 6.74 4.53
N TYR A 31 12.22 7.02 3.33
CA TYR A 31 10.77 7.01 3.13
C TYR A 31 10.37 6.70 1.69
N VAL A 32 9.12 6.23 1.54
CA VAL A 32 8.44 6.01 0.27
C VAL A 32 7.10 6.73 0.32
N GLY A 33 6.73 7.36 -0.79
CA GLY A 33 5.41 7.93 -0.98
C GLY A 33 4.77 7.40 -2.25
N LYS A 34 3.52 6.97 -2.15
CA LYS A 34 2.77 6.43 -3.28
C LYS A 34 1.37 7.01 -3.35
N ILE A 35 0.85 7.11 -4.57
CA ILE A 35 -0.57 7.28 -4.84
C ILE A 35 -1.04 5.99 -5.48
N ILE A 36 -2.06 5.37 -4.90
CA ILE A 36 -2.54 4.05 -5.31
C ILE A 36 -3.98 4.16 -5.76
N HIS A 37 -4.26 3.62 -6.94
CA HIS A 37 -5.60 3.58 -7.51
C HIS A 37 -6.08 2.14 -7.68
N VAL A 38 -7.24 1.82 -7.10
CA VAL A 38 -7.85 0.49 -7.18
C VAL A 38 -9.20 0.62 -7.87
N VAL A 39 -9.40 -0.19 -8.91
CA VAL A 39 -10.65 -0.21 -9.67
C VAL A 39 -11.75 -0.87 -8.84
N ALA A 40 -12.98 -0.34 -8.94
CA ALA A 40 -14.13 -0.85 -8.22
C ALA A 40 -14.27 -2.37 -8.33
N GLY A 41 -14.52 -3.04 -7.20
CA GLY A 41 -14.67 -4.49 -7.12
C GLY A 41 -13.35 -5.25 -7.02
N HIS A 42 -12.21 -4.59 -7.21
CA HIS A 42 -10.90 -5.21 -7.05
C HIS A 42 -10.36 -5.02 -5.63
N SER A 43 -9.45 -5.88 -5.23
CA SER A 43 -8.82 -5.82 -3.91
C SER A 43 -7.32 -6.09 -4.00
N LEU A 44 -6.58 -5.50 -3.07
CA LEU A 44 -5.22 -5.91 -2.80
C LEU A 44 -5.23 -7.29 -2.11
N SER A 45 -4.05 -7.92 -2.01
CA SER A 45 -3.92 -9.17 -1.26
C SER A 45 -4.16 -8.95 0.24
N LEU A 46 -4.53 -10.01 0.95
CA LEU A 46 -4.39 -10.06 2.40
C LEU A 46 -2.91 -10.25 2.70
N GLN A 47 -2.28 -9.25 3.29
CA GLN A 47 -0.83 -9.16 3.37
C GLN A 47 -0.35 -8.49 4.65
N TYR A 48 0.93 -8.68 4.94
CA TYR A 48 1.65 -7.89 5.94
C TYR A 48 3.09 -7.65 5.46
N HIS A 49 3.78 -6.73 6.13
CA HIS A 49 5.18 -6.42 5.86
C HIS A 49 6.03 -6.78 7.07
N LEU A 50 7.26 -7.27 6.84
CA LEU A 50 8.15 -7.70 7.92
C LEU A 50 8.80 -6.51 8.63
N ALA A 51 9.27 -5.53 7.88
CA ALA A 51 9.98 -4.37 8.42
C ALA A 51 9.29 -3.04 8.08
N LYS A 52 8.63 -2.98 6.93
CA LYS A 52 8.00 -1.76 6.43
C LYS A 52 6.83 -1.35 7.32
N GLU A 53 6.81 -0.08 7.68
CA GLU A 53 5.72 0.57 8.40
C GLU A 53 5.06 1.56 7.46
N GLU A 54 3.73 1.61 7.44
CA GLU A 54 3.03 2.47 6.50
C GLU A 54 1.79 3.13 7.10
N THR A 55 1.42 4.27 6.53
CA THR A 55 0.17 4.96 6.81
C THR A 55 -0.54 5.20 5.50
N ILE A 56 -1.82 4.84 5.44
CA ILE A 56 -2.66 4.91 4.24
C ILE A 56 -3.83 5.85 4.54
N SER A 57 -4.10 6.78 3.62
CA SER A 57 -5.21 7.73 3.74
C SER A 57 -5.99 7.79 2.43
N VAL A 58 -7.30 7.60 2.50
CA VAL A 58 -8.17 7.67 1.31
C VAL A 58 -8.29 9.12 0.86
N LEU A 59 -8.05 9.36 -0.44
CA LEU A 59 -8.19 10.66 -1.08
C LEU A 59 -9.55 10.81 -1.75
N SER A 60 -10.03 9.77 -2.43
CA SER A 60 -11.32 9.76 -3.12
C SER A 60 -11.87 8.35 -3.22
N GLY A 61 -13.19 8.23 -3.33
CA GLY A 61 -13.87 6.95 -3.42
C GLY A 61 -14.14 6.31 -2.08
N ALA A 62 -14.55 5.04 -2.10
CA ALA A 62 -14.90 4.26 -0.92
C ALA A 62 -14.25 2.88 -0.97
N ALA A 63 -13.74 2.41 0.15
CA ALA A 63 -13.10 1.13 0.30
C ALA A 63 -13.56 0.42 1.58
N ARG A 64 -13.44 -0.91 1.59
CA ARG A 64 -13.48 -1.69 2.80
C ARG A 64 -12.06 -2.04 3.19
N VAL A 65 -11.71 -1.76 4.43
CA VAL A 65 -10.38 -2.04 4.98
C VAL A 65 -10.53 -3.12 6.05
N GLU A 66 -9.81 -4.22 5.86
CA GLU A 66 -9.73 -5.31 6.83
C GLU A 66 -8.33 -5.29 7.45
N TYR A 67 -8.25 -5.50 8.76
CA TYR A 67 -6.98 -5.45 9.48
C TYR A 67 -7.04 -6.28 10.76
N GLY A 68 -5.90 -6.80 11.20
CA GLY A 68 -5.83 -7.54 12.45
C GLY A 68 -4.52 -8.29 12.64
N PRO A 69 -4.37 -8.99 13.78
CA PRO A 69 -3.15 -9.72 14.12
C PRO A 69 -3.01 -11.06 13.40
N ALA A 70 -4.13 -11.64 12.96
CA ALA A 70 -4.16 -12.94 12.30
C ALA A 70 -5.35 -13.04 11.35
N ALA A 71 -5.28 -13.94 10.37
CA ALA A 71 -6.30 -14.09 9.33
C ALA A 71 -7.70 -14.39 9.89
N GLY A 72 -7.80 -15.10 11.00
CA GLY A 72 -9.08 -15.39 11.68
C GLY A 72 -9.56 -14.30 12.62
N GLU A 73 -8.85 -13.20 12.75
CA GLU A 73 -9.11 -12.13 13.73
C GLU A 73 -9.12 -10.75 13.06
N LEU A 74 -9.73 -10.65 11.88
CA LEU A 74 -9.78 -9.40 11.13
C LEU A 74 -10.99 -8.56 11.53
N ALA A 75 -10.77 -7.31 11.87
CA ALA A 75 -11.79 -6.29 11.91
C ALA A 75 -12.02 -5.75 10.50
N SER A 76 -13.16 -5.17 10.24
CA SER A 76 -13.50 -4.59 8.94
C SER A 76 -14.16 -3.23 9.14
N GLN A 77 -13.80 -2.26 8.31
CA GLN A 77 -14.32 -0.91 8.41
C GLN A 77 -14.42 -0.29 7.02
N HIS A 78 -15.48 0.50 6.80
CA HIS A 78 -15.61 1.32 5.60
C HIS A 78 -14.76 2.58 5.73
N PHE A 79 -14.01 2.89 4.66
CA PHE A 79 -13.19 4.09 4.54
C PHE A 79 -13.72 4.96 3.40
N GLY A 80 -13.88 6.25 3.69
CA GLY A 80 -14.11 7.30 2.71
C GLY A 80 -13.01 8.35 2.78
N PRO A 81 -13.10 9.45 2.01
CA PRO A 81 -12.06 10.47 1.96
C PRO A 81 -11.66 10.98 3.35
N GLY A 82 -10.37 10.98 3.63
CA GLY A 82 -9.79 11.40 4.89
C GLY A 82 -9.63 10.29 5.93
N ASP A 83 -10.31 9.16 5.80
CA ASP A 83 -10.11 8.04 6.70
C ASP A 83 -8.71 7.47 6.51
N THR A 84 -8.03 7.21 7.60
CA THR A 84 -6.61 6.90 7.63
C THR A 84 -6.33 5.74 8.55
N ILE A 85 -5.42 4.85 8.16
CA ILE A 85 -4.95 3.74 8.97
C ILE A 85 -3.43 3.73 9.01
N HIS A 86 -2.89 3.57 10.21
CA HIS A 86 -1.46 3.36 10.45
C HIS A 86 -1.22 1.87 10.68
N LEU A 87 -0.31 1.28 9.90
CA LEU A 87 -0.03 -0.15 9.90
C LEU A 87 1.42 -0.40 10.34
N PRO A 88 1.66 -0.73 11.61
CA PRO A 88 2.97 -1.20 12.05
C PRO A 88 3.37 -2.49 11.32
N PRO A 89 4.67 -2.84 11.29
CA PRO A 89 5.10 -4.12 10.74
C PRO A 89 4.35 -5.30 11.37
N GLY A 90 4.01 -6.29 10.55
CA GLY A 90 3.34 -7.51 11.01
C GLY A 90 1.82 -7.44 11.05
N VAL A 91 1.21 -6.27 10.94
CA VAL A 91 -0.25 -6.16 10.97
C VAL A 91 -0.83 -6.59 9.63
N LEU A 92 -1.70 -7.61 9.64
CA LEU A 92 -2.41 -8.07 8.46
C LEU A 92 -3.41 -7.01 8.00
N HIS A 93 -3.50 -6.81 6.69
CA HIS A 93 -4.47 -5.88 6.12
C HIS A 93 -4.83 -6.25 4.69
N ARG A 94 -6.04 -5.85 4.28
CA ARG A 94 -6.54 -5.95 2.91
C ARG A 94 -7.45 -4.76 2.62
N ILE A 95 -7.29 -4.18 1.44
CA ILE A 95 -8.12 -3.07 0.96
C ILE A 95 -8.91 -3.56 -0.24
N THR A 96 -10.23 -3.41 -0.20
CA THR A 96 -11.14 -3.75 -1.29
C THR A 96 -11.84 -2.48 -1.74
N ALA A 97 -11.79 -2.15 -3.03
CA ALA A 97 -12.47 -1.00 -3.58
C ALA A 97 -13.96 -1.28 -3.72
N ILE A 98 -14.79 -0.48 -3.03
CA ILE A 98 -16.26 -0.51 -3.19
C ILE A 98 -16.62 0.28 -4.44
N THR A 99 -16.07 1.48 -4.59
CA THR A 99 -16.04 2.25 -5.83
C THR A 99 -14.59 2.31 -6.29
N ASP A 100 -14.30 2.92 -7.44
CA ASP A 100 -12.92 3.31 -7.73
C ASP A 100 -12.41 4.13 -6.55
N VAL A 101 -11.25 3.77 -6.04
CA VAL A 101 -10.68 4.42 -4.86
C VAL A 101 -9.24 4.82 -5.13
N THR A 102 -8.89 6.01 -4.66
CA THR A 102 -7.51 6.51 -4.69
C THR A 102 -7.08 6.81 -3.27
N PHE A 103 -5.93 6.31 -2.88
CA PHE A 103 -5.38 6.59 -1.56
C PHE A 103 -3.89 6.89 -1.63
N ALA A 104 -3.42 7.63 -0.63
CA ALA A 104 -2.01 7.95 -0.46
C ALA A 104 -1.38 6.99 0.54
N GLU A 105 -0.15 6.59 0.28
CA GLU A 105 0.65 5.79 1.20
C GLU A 105 1.95 6.52 1.51
N ALA A 106 2.23 6.68 2.80
CA ALA A 106 3.54 7.08 3.29
C ALA A 106 4.14 5.88 4.03
N SER A 107 5.36 5.49 3.70
CA SER A 107 5.96 4.33 4.32
C SER A 107 7.47 4.48 4.50
N THR A 108 8.04 3.65 5.38
CA THR A 108 9.47 3.55 5.55
C THR A 108 10.11 2.80 4.39
N ALA A 109 11.41 2.99 4.19
CA ALA A 109 12.14 2.44 3.05
C ALA A 109 13.38 1.69 3.51
N GLU A 110 13.19 0.68 4.35
CA GLU A 110 14.26 -0.22 4.75
C GLU A 110 14.82 -0.97 3.53
N GLN A 111 16.02 -1.51 3.67
CA GLN A 111 16.62 -2.32 2.62
C GLN A 111 15.67 -3.46 2.23
N GLY A 112 15.40 -3.60 0.92
CA GLY A 112 14.48 -4.62 0.42
C GLY A 112 13.00 -4.26 0.53
N TRP A 113 12.65 -2.99 0.75
CA TRP A 113 11.26 -2.57 0.95
C TRP A 113 10.34 -2.92 -0.23
N ARG A 114 10.88 -2.98 -1.45
CA ARG A 114 10.08 -3.30 -2.65
C ARG A 114 9.57 -4.73 -2.65
N GLU A 115 10.32 -5.64 -2.06
CA GLU A 115 10.00 -7.07 -1.95
C GLU A 115 9.42 -7.45 -0.58
N ASP A 116 9.34 -6.50 0.35
CA ASP A 116 8.85 -6.74 1.71
C ASP A 116 7.33 -6.83 1.74
N VAL A 117 6.81 -7.95 1.28
CA VAL A 117 5.40 -8.29 1.33
C VAL A 117 5.23 -9.79 1.50
N VAL A 118 4.38 -10.18 2.46
CA VAL A 118 3.94 -11.56 2.62
C VAL A 118 2.45 -11.61 2.33
N ARG A 119 2.07 -12.27 1.25
CA ARG A 119 0.68 -12.39 0.80
C ARG A 119 0.12 -13.72 1.26
N LEU A 120 -0.95 -13.69 2.07
CA LEU A 120 -1.64 -14.88 2.56
C LEU A 120 -2.78 -15.30 1.63
N GLU A 121 -3.50 -14.33 1.06
CA GLU A 121 -4.57 -14.54 0.10
C GLU A 121 -4.47 -13.49 -1.00
N ASP A 122 -4.57 -13.92 -2.25
CA ASP A 122 -4.51 -13.02 -3.39
C ASP A 122 -5.31 -13.59 -4.55
N LYS A 123 -6.36 -12.90 -4.97
CA LYS A 123 -7.21 -13.36 -6.07
C LYS A 123 -6.55 -13.31 -7.45
N TYR A 124 -5.33 -12.81 -7.54
CA TYR A 124 -4.55 -12.71 -8.78
C TYR A 124 -3.38 -13.68 -8.84
N GLY A 125 -3.31 -14.64 -7.91
CA GLY A 125 -2.33 -15.73 -7.93
C GLY A 125 -0.91 -15.37 -7.50
N ARG A 126 -0.71 -14.26 -6.77
CA ARG A 126 0.63 -13.81 -6.33
C ARG A 126 1.04 -14.34 -4.97
N THR A 127 0.22 -15.19 -4.34
CA THR A 127 0.52 -15.77 -3.02
C THR A 127 1.86 -16.50 -3.06
N GLY A 128 2.71 -16.23 -2.05
CA GLY A 128 4.04 -16.84 -1.96
C GLY A 128 5.09 -16.22 -2.88
N THR A 129 4.78 -15.12 -3.57
CA THR A 129 5.71 -14.41 -4.45
C THR A 129 5.86 -12.95 -4.01
N SER A 130 6.90 -12.28 -4.52
CA SER A 130 7.06 -10.83 -4.41
C SER A 130 6.70 -10.10 -5.71
N ALA A 131 5.97 -10.76 -6.62
CA ALA A 131 5.55 -10.18 -7.88
C ALA A 131 4.72 -8.90 -7.67
N PRO A 132 4.88 -7.87 -8.53
CA PRO A 132 4.13 -6.62 -8.42
C PRO A 132 2.62 -6.75 -8.71
#